data_18bbca8eda268fb49d934a0a280dfb46
#
_entry.id   18bbca8eda268fb49d934a0a280dfb46
#
_cell.length_a   1.000
_cell.length_b   1.000
_cell.length_c   1.000
_cell.angle_alpha   90.00
_cell.angle_beta   90.00
_cell.angle_gamma   90.00
#
_symmetry.space_group_name_H-M   'P 1'
#
loop_
_entity.id
_entity.type
_entity.pdbx_description
1 polymer ?
#
loop_
_entity_poly.entity_id
_entity_poly.type
_entity_poly.pdbx_seq_one_letter_code
_entity_poly.pdbx_strand_id
1 'polypeptide(L)'
;CPTDFLGTLEPALLVMGLPFLYLSQDQRYETIGQNAENYLPIKVGHDAAVVAKIRELTTGINLRYVDNSTRISGVLTKEPYKIETIEDWQGVHLRAYSATNAGCWEALGSTSIIIPYFEVYSALASGVADGTGGSAGTIRDMSIWEVVKWYCHWPIAPYTEVVVTNPQSYNELSDEWKVIVDRELSTIAKAIEKD
;
A
#
# COMPACT_ATOMS: atom_id res chain seq x y z
N CYS A 1 7.84 -0.66 -3.76
CA CYS A 1 6.47 -0.96 -4.27
C CYS A 1 5.67 -1.69 -3.20
N PRO A 2 4.33 -1.61 -3.21
CA PRO A 2 3.49 -2.43 -2.33
C PRO A 2 3.77 -3.92 -2.50
N THR A 3 3.72 -4.66 -1.40
CA THR A 3 4.06 -6.09 -1.37
C THR A 3 3.12 -6.94 -2.21
N ASP A 4 1.84 -6.57 -2.30
CA ASP A 4 0.84 -7.28 -3.07
C ASP A 4 1.06 -7.20 -4.59
N PHE A 5 1.84 -6.24 -5.10
CA PHE A 5 2.31 -6.26 -6.49
C PHE A 5 3.18 -7.49 -6.80
N LEU A 6 3.87 -8.01 -5.80
CA LEU A 6 4.63 -9.26 -5.95
C LEU A 6 3.72 -10.47 -6.11
N GLY A 7 2.43 -10.34 -5.83
CA GLY A 7 1.41 -11.37 -6.07
C GLY A 7 1.27 -11.81 -7.53
N THR A 8 1.77 -11.01 -8.48
CA THR A 8 1.88 -11.40 -9.89
C THR A 8 2.98 -12.45 -10.10
N LEU A 9 3.98 -12.49 -9.23
CA LEU A 9 5.09 -13.46 -9.24
C LEU A 9 4.79 -14.65 -8.33
N GLU A 10 4.21 -14.37 -7.15
CA GLU A 10 3.86 -15.36 -6.13
C GLU A 10 2.50 -15.02 -5.50
N PRO A 11 1.42 -15.73 -5.88
CA PRO A 11 0.07 -15.43 -5.42
C PRO A 11 -0.10 -15.42 -3.89
N ALA A 12 0.71 -16.16 -3.14
CA ALA A 12 0.66 -16.16 -1.68
C ALA A 12 0.93 -14.76 -1.08
N LEU A 13 1.65 -13.90 -1.80
CA LEU A 13 1.94 -12.54 -1.35
C LEU A 13 0.74 -11.59 -1.46
N LEU A 14 -0.33 -11.96 -2.17
CA LEU A 14 -1.58 -11.19 -2.20
C LEU A 14 -2.20 -11.06 -0.80
N VAL A 15 -1.93 -12.00 0.09
CA VAL A 15 -2.38 -11.95 1.49
C VAL A 15 -1.94 -10.65 2.18
N MET A 16 -0.78 -10.10 1.79
CA MET A 16 -0.22 -8.88 2.37
C MET A 16 -1.04 -7.62 2.06
N GLY A 17 -1.89 -7.66 1.05
CA GLY A 17 -2.80 -6.57 0.67
C GLY A 17 -4.23 -6.74 1.17
N LEU A 18 -4.51 -7.79 1.96
CA LEU A 18 -5.86 -8.02 2.48
C LEU A 18 -6.27 -6.93 3.48
N PRO A 19 -7.48 -6.38 3.34
CA PRO A 19 -8.02 -5.44 4.31
C PRO A 19 -8.10 -6.06 5.70
N PHE A 20 -7.84 -5.25 6.72
CA PHE A 20 -7.97 -5.63 8.13
C PHE A 20 -7.10 -6.82 8.58
N LEU A 21 -6.22 -7.33 7.72
CA LEU A 21 -5.25 -8.36 8.11
C LEU A 21 -4.27 -7.82 9.15
N TYR A 22 -3.89 -6.56 9.00
CA TYR A 22 -3.03 -5.85 9.92
C TYR A 22 -3.80 -4.70 10.56
N LEU A 23 -3.78 -4.61 11.87
CA LEU A 23 -4.14 -3.37 12.54
C LEU A 23 -2.89 -2.52 12.68
N SER A 24 -3.03 -1.23 12.35
CA SER A 24 -2.03 -0.26 12.71
C SER A 24 -1.74 -0.37 14.21
N GLN A 25 -0.46 -0.45 14.58
CA GLN A 25 -0.06 -0.39 15.99
C GLN A 25 -0.25 1.01 16.59
N ASP A 26 -0.76 1.93 15.82
CA ASP A 26 -1.03 3.26 16.34
C ASP A 26 -2.21 3.18 17.30
N GLN A 27 -1.87 3.03 18.58
CA GLN A 27 -2.81 3.03 19.70
C GLN A 27 -3.67 4.29 19.80
N ARG A 28 -3.42 5.28 18.92
CA ARG A 28 -4.28 6.46 18.79
C ARG A 28 -5.69 6.12 18.34
N TYR A 29 -5.92 4.92 17.80
CA TYR A 29 -7.26 4.38 17.54
C TYR A 29 -7.75 3.54 18.73
N GLU A 30 -7.84 4.18 19.91
CA GLU A 30 -8.30 3.54 21.15
C GLU A 30 -9.66 2.83 21.01
N THR A 31 -10.52 3.27 20.10
CA THR A 31 -11.79 2.63 19.81
C THR A 31 -11.67 1.26 19.13
N ILE A 32 -10.58 1.04 18.41
CA ILE A 32 -10.24 -0.26 17.83
C ILE A 32 -9.28 -0.99 18.76
N GLY A 33 -8.51 -0.26 19.54
CA GLY A 33 -7.45 -0.73 20.42
C GLY A 33 -7.89 -1.63 21.58
N GLN A 34 -9.13 -1.53 22.06
CA GLN A 34 -9.61 -2.40 23.15
C GLN A 34 -9.71 -3.88 22.77
N ASN A 35 -9.64 -4.20 21.47
CA ASN A 35 -9.57 -5.58 20.98
C ASN A 35 -8.26 -5.87 20.22
N ALA A 36 -7.26 -4.99 20.31
CA ALA A 36 -6.00 -5.12 19.58
C ALA A 36 -5.19 -6.38 19.96
N GLU A 37 -5.38 -6.90 21.15
CA GLU A 37 -4.78 -8.18 21.59
C GLU A 37 -5.27 -9.40 20.78
N ASN A 38 -6.39 -9.28 20.07
CA ASN A 38 -6.93 -10.34 19.23
C ASN A 38 -6.55 -10.18 17.75
N TYR A 39 -5.93 -9.08 17.38
CA TYR A 39 -5.43 -8.83 16.04
C TYR A 39 -3.90 -8.94 16.06
N LEU A 40 -3.36 -9.72 15.16
CA LEU A 40 -1.92 -9.89 15.04
C LEU A 40 -1.27 -8.56 14.67
N PRO A 41 -0.57 -7.87 15.57
CA PRO A 41 0.20 -6.69 15.23
C PRO A 41 1.47 -7.15 14.53
N ILE A 42 1.36 -7.56 13.28
CA ILE A 42 2.53 -7.99 12.52
C ILE A 42 3.21 -6.73 12.00
N LYS A 43 4.26 -6.32 12.66
CA LYS A 43 5.30 -5.50 12.04
C LYS A 43 6.03 -6.40 11.06
N VAL A 44 5.52 -6.48 9.83
CA VAL A 44 6.00 -7.44 8.83
C VAL A 44 7.52 -7.40 8.67
N GLY A 45 8.10 -6.21 8.64
CA GLY A 45 9.53 -6.06 8.53
C GLY A 45 10.30 -6.36 9.83
N HIS A 46 9.64 -6.41 11.00
CA HIS A 46 10.26 -6.79 12.27
C HIS A 46 10.15 -8.29 12.56
N ASP A 47 9.20 -8.99 11.94
CA ASP A 47 9.10 -10.43 12.09
C ASP A 47 10.07 -11.14 11.15
N ALA A 48 11.15 -11.65 11.71
CA ALA A 48 12.18 -12.33 10.94
C ALA A 48 11.66 -13.55 10.17
N ALA A 49 10.65 -14.25 10.68
CA ALA A 49 10.05 -15.40 10.01
C ALA A 49 9.22 -14.97 8.81
N VAL A 50 8.45 -13.90 8.92
CA VAL A 50 7.67 -13.32 7.81
C VAL A 50 8.62 -12.81 6.72
N VAL A 51 9.65 -12.05 7.08
CA VAL A 51 10.65 -11.55 6.12
C VAL A 51 11.40 -12.70 5.43
N ALA A 52 11.76 -13.74 6.18
CA ALA A 52 12.39 -14.94 5.61
C ALA A 52 11.45 -15.64 4.62
N LYS A 53 10.16 -15.74 4.95
CA LYS A 53 9.16 -16.36 4.07
C LYS A 53 8.92 -15.54 2.80
N ILE A 54 8.86 -14.23 2.89
CA ILE A 54 8.77 -13.34 1.72
C ILE A 54 10.00 -13.56 0.81
N ARG A 55 11.20 -13.61 1.39
CA ARG A 55 12.43 -13.87 0.63
C ARG A 55 12.44 -15.22 -0.06
N GLU A 56 11.98 -16.26 0.64
CA GLU A 56 11.82 -17.60 0.06
C GLU A 56 10.88 -17.60 -1.15
N LEU A 57 9.74 -16.94 -1.02
CA LEU A 57 8.71 -16.85 -2.07
C LEU A 57 9.14 -15.95 -3.24
N THR A 58 10.10 -15.06 -3.05
CA THR A 58 10.57 -14.10 -4.05
C THR A 58 11.97 -14.42 -4.58
N THR A 59 12.28 -15.68 -4.79
CA THR A 59 13.62 -16.12 -5.22
C THR A 59 14.08 -15.57 -6.57
N GLY A 60 13.14 -15.19 -7.45
CA GLY A 60 13.42 -14.56 -8.75
C GLY A 60 13.75 -13.07 -8.68
N ILE A 61 13.67 -12.45 -7.50
CA ILE A 61 13.97 -11.05 -7.27
C ILE A 61 14.82 -10.89 -6.00
N ASN A 62 15.62 -9.84 -5.95
CA ASN A 62 16.46 -9.58 -4.80
C ASN A 62 15.74 -8.63 -3.84
N LEU A 63 15.12 -9.19 -2.80
CA LEU A 63 14.43 -8.42 -1.76
C LEU A 63 15.46 -7.75 -0.85
N ARG A 64 15.54 -6.44 -0.90
CA ARG A 64 16.51 -5.63 -0.16
C ARG A 64 15.97 -5.12 1.16
N TYR A 65 14.71 -4.73 1.18
CA TYR A 65 14.08 -4.12 2.34
C TYR A 65 12.57 -4.39 2.36
N VAL A 66 12.01 -4.55 3.54
CA VAL A 66 10.57 -4.60 3.81
C VAL A 66 10.26 -3.47 4.77
N ASP A 67 9.32 -2.61 4.38
CA ASP A 67 8.90 -1.47 5.19
C ASP A 67 8.17 -1.94 6.45
N ASN A 68 8.51 -1.32 7.56
CA ASN A 68 7.87 -1.56 8.85
C ASN A 68 6.79 -0.52 9.16
N SER A 69 6.68 0.53 8.37
CA SER A 69 5.65 1.53 8.55
C SER A 69 4.31 0.98 8.06
N THR A 70 3.29 1.12 8.88
CA THR A 70 1.93 0.83 8.48
C THR A 70 1.34 2.08 7.88
N ARG A 71 1.28 2.13 6.57
CA ARG A 71 0.64 3.27 5.87
C ARG A 71 -0.86 3.04 5.83
N ILE A 72 -1.59 4.00 6.39
CA ILE A 72 -3.04 4.02 6.35
C ILE A 72 -3.47 4.84 5.15
N SER A 73 -4.20 4.22 4.25
CA SER A 73 -4.81 4.87 3.11
C SER A 73 -6.27 5.19 3.41
N GLY A 74 -6.69 6.38 3.01
CA GLY A 74 -8.10 6.72 2.88
C GLY A 74 -8.55 6.59 1.44
N VAL A 75 -9.75 7.08 1.16
CA VAL A 75 -10.29 7.18 -0.19
C VAL A 75 -10.50 8.64 -0.56
N LEU A 76 -10.06 8.98 -1.74
CA LEU A 76 -10.14 10.30 -2.35
C LEU A 76 -11.18 10.24 -3.46
N THR A 77 -12.17 11.11 -3.42
CA THR A 77 -13.24 11.16 -4.41
C THR A 77 -13.48 12.58 -4.90
N LYS A 78 -13.98 12.68 -6.12
CA LYS A 78 -14.44 13.95 -6.70
C LYS A 78 -15.93 14.18 -6.43
N GLU A 79 -16.42 15.39 -6.71
CA GLU A 79 -17.86 15.65 -6.70
C GLU A 79 -18.60 14.75 -7.69
N PRO A 80 -19.81 14.26 -7.34
CA PRO A 80 -20.55 14.49 -6.09
C PRO A 80 -20.30 13.41 -5.00
N TYR A 81 -19.31 12.58 -5.13
CA TYR A 81 -19.12 11.34 -4.37
C TYR A 81 -18.47 11.60 -2.99
N LYS A 82 -19.24 12.09 -2.03
CA LYS A 82 -18.81 12.17 -0.63
C LYS A 82 -19.12 10.87 0.09
N ILE A 83 -18.12 10.18 0.61
CA ILE A 83 -18.26 8.91 1.33
C ILE A 83 -18.24 9.18 2.84
N GLU A 84 -19.36 9.02 3.52
CA GLU A 84 -19.53 9.14 4.96
C GLU A 84 -20.12 7.87 5.60
N THR A 85 -20.91 7.11 4.85
CA THR A 85 -21.53 5.86 5.27
C THR A 85 -21.18 4.70 4.32
N ILE A 86 -21.57 3.48 4.67
CA ILE A 86 -21.32 2.31 3.82
C ILE A 86 -22.15 2.37 2.52
N GLU A 87 -23.31 3.01 2.57
CA GLU A 87 -24.21 3.16 1.44
C GLU A 87 -23.66 4.09 0.37
N ASP A 88 -22.82 5.06 0.76
CA ASP A 88 -22.23 6.04 -0.14
C ASP A 88 -21.20 5.44 -1.11
N TRP A 89 -20.76 4.19 -0.87
CA TRP A 89 -19.87 3.47 -1.79
C TRP A 89 -20.58 2.99 -3.05
N GLN A 90 -21.92 2.92 -3.02
CA GLN A 90 -22.69 2.38 -4.13
C GLN A 90 -22.56 3.23 -5.37
N GLY A 91 -22.12 2.60 -6.47
CA GLY A 91 -22.01 3.25 -7.78
C GLY A 91 -20.83 4.17 -7.97
N VAL A 92 -19.95 4.33 -6.97
CA VAL A 92 -18.68 5.06 -7.13
C VAL A 92 -17.72 4.21 -7.94
N HIS A 93 -17.10 4.79 -8.96
CA HIS A 93 -16.11 4.11 -9.79
C HIS A 93 -14.69 4.42 -9.30
N LEU A 94 -14.06 3.46 -8.64
CA LEU A 94 -12.78 3.67 -7.97
C LEU A 94 -11.60 3.08 -8.74
N ARG A 95 -10.51 3.84 -8.80
CA ARG A 95 -9.25 3.29 -9.24
C ARG A 95 -8.69 2.33 -8.18
N ALA A 96 -8.32 1.16 -8.61
CA ALA A 96 -7.55 0.19 -7.84
C ALA A 96 -6.10 0.12 -8.35
N TYR A 97 -5.17 -0.27 -7.47
CA TYR A 97 -3.77 -0.51 -7.86
C TYR A 97 -3.44 -1.99 -8.02
N SER A 98 -4.30 -2.89 -7.51
CA SER A 98 -4.16 -4.34 -7.61
C SER A 98 -5.51 -5.03 -7.67
N ALA A 99 -5.55 -6.30 -8.04
CA ALA A 99 -6.76 -7.10 -8.02
C ALA A 99 -7.35 -7.25 -6.60
N THR A 100 -6.49 -7.39 -5.60
CA THR A 100 -6.92 -7.45 -4.19
C THR A 100 -7.60 -6.15 -3.76
N ASN A 101 -7.01 -5.01 -4.12
CA ASN A 101 -7.58 -3.70 -3.83
C ASN A 101 -8.89 -3.47 -4.59
N ALA A 102 -9.00 -3.93 -5.84
CA ALA A 102 -10.24 -3.91 -6.62
C ALA A 102 -11.36 -4.67 -5.90
N GLY A 103 -11.10 -5.90 -5.49
CA GLY A 103 -12.06 -6.72 -4.76
C GLY A 103 -12.53 -6.08 -3.43
N CYS A 104 -11.66 -5.29 -2.77
CA CYS A 104 -12.06 -4.54 -1.58
C CYS A 104 -13.12 -3.47 -1.89
N TRP A 105 -12.91 -2.70 -2.96
CA TRP A 105 -13.86 -1.67 -3.39
C TRP A 105 -15.20 -2.28 -3.80
N GLU A 106 -15.15 -3.38 -4.54
CA GLU A 106 -16.34 -4.11 -4.99
C GLU A 106 -17.12 -4.70 -3.82
N ALA A 107 -16.44 -5.22 -2.81
CA ALA A 107 -17.08 -5.72 -1.58
C ALA A 107 -17.81 -4.62 -0.79
N LEU A 108 -17.41 -3.36 -0.94
CA LEU A 108 -18.07 -2.20 -0.35
C LEU A 108 -19.23 -1.66 -1.21
N GLY A 109 -19.37 -2.16 -2.44
CA GLY A 109 -20.44 -1.76 -3.36
C GLY A 109 -20.02 -0.79 -4.46
N SER A 110 -18.75 -0.43 -4.52
CA SER A 110 -18.17 0.36 -5.61
C SER A 110 -17.92 -0.51 -6.84
N THR A 111 -17.67 0.13 -7.97
CA THR A 111 -17.03 -0.53 -9.11
C THR A 111 -15.55 -0.16 -9.15
N SER A 112 -14.71 -0.95 -9.81
CA SER A 112 -13.28 -0.68 -9.83
C SER A 112 -12.63 -0.86 -11.19
N ILE A 113 -11.52 -0.15 -11.39
CA ILE A 113 -10.65 -0.26 -12.56
C ILE A 113 -9.19 -0.21 -12.10
N ILE A 114 -8.35 -1.11 -12.62
CA ILE A 114 -6.92 -1.11 -12.32
C ILE A 114 -6.22 -0.11 -13.23
N ILE A 115 -5.61 0.91 -12.62
CA ILE A 115 -4.88 1.97 -13.34
C ILE A 115 -3.49 2.14 -12.71
N PRO A 116 -2.42 2.20 -13.53
CA PRO A 116 -1.06 2.48 -13.06
C PRO A 116 -0.96 3.78 -12.26
N TYR A 117 -0.03 3.82 -11.30
CA TYR A 117 0.07 4.95 -10.36
C TYR A 117 0.23 6.31 -11.08
N PHE A 118 1.09 6.40 -12.09
CA PHE A 118 1.35 7.65 -12.80
C PHE A 118 0.22 8.11 -13.72
N GLU A 119 -0.81 7.28 -13.93
CA GLU A 119 -1.98 7.61 -14.72
C GLU A 119 -3.18 8.05 -13.87
N VAL A 120 -3.07 8.01 -12.54
CA VAL A 120 -4.17 8.30 -11.62
C VAL A 120 -4.71 9.71 -11.79
N TYR A 121 -3.84 10.72 -11.86
CA TYR A 121 -4.28 12.11 -12.05
C TYR A 121 -5.11 12.27 -13.33
N SER A 122 -4.60 11.78 -14.45
CA SER A 122 -5.31 11.89 -15.75
C SER A 122 -6.62 11.10 -15.77
N ALA A 123 -6.67 9.94 -15.13
CA ALA A 123 -7.89 9.15 -15.01
C ALA A 123 -8.99 9.87 -14.20
N LEU A 124 -8.61 10.49 -13.08
CA LEU A 124 -9.52 11.31 -12.28
C LEU A 124 -9.97 12.57 -13.05
N ALA A 125 -9.04 13.29 -13.68
CA ALA A 125 -9.33 14.50 -14.44
C ALA A 125 -10.27 14.25 -15.63
N SER A 126 -10.10 13.13 -16.33
CA SER A 126 -10.92 12.75 -17.48
C SER A 126 -12.23 12.05 -17.11
N GLY A 127 -12.42 11.67 -15.85
CA GLY A 127 -13.63 10.97 -15.40
C GLY A 127 -13.63 9.47 -15.69
N VAL A 128 -12.49 8.87 -16.00
CA VAL A 128 -12.33 7.42 -16.10
C VAL A 128 -12.51 6.77 -14.71
N ALA A 129 -12.14 7.48 -13.64
CA ALA A 129 -12.44 7.09 -12.28
C ALA A 129 -13.03 8.28 -11.50
N ASP A 130 -13.85 7.98 -10.50
CA ASP A 130 -14.47 8.97 -9.60
C ASP A 130 -13.63 9.19 -8.33
N GLY A 131 -12.73 8.25 -8.05
CA GLY A 131 -11.86 8.33 -6.89
C GLY A 131 -10.74 7.29 -6.91
N THR A 132 -9.91 7.35 -5.88
CA THR A 132 -8.76 6.45 -5.70
C THR A 132 -8.47 6.25 -4.22
N GLY A 133 -7.93 5.10 -3.86
CA GLY A 133 -7.23 4.96 -2.58
C GLY A 133 -5.94 5.77 -2.59
N GLY A 134 -5.64 6.40 -1.45
CA GLY A 134 -4.43 7.17 -1.31
C GLY A 134 -4.20 7.72 0.10
N SER A 135 -2.98 8.16 0.34
CA SER A 135 -2.57 8.83 1.57
C SER A 135 -2.43 10.34 1.36
N ALA A 136 -2.21 11.08 2.43
CA ALA A 136 -1.88 12.51 2.35
C ALA A 136 -0.65 12.77 1.45
N GLY A 137 0.33 11.86 1.48
CA GLY A 137 1.48 11.90 0.56
C GLY A 137 1.05 11.81 -0.91
N THR A 138 0.17 10.87 -1.23
CA THR A 138 -0.37 10.72 -2.59
C THR A 138 -1.05 12.00 -3.08
N ILE A 139 -1.85 12.64 -2.20
CA ILE A 139 -2.52 13.91 -2.53
C ILE A 139 -1.50 14.95 -2.96
N ARG A 140 -0.45 15.13 -2.16
CA ARG A 140 0.61 16.13 -2.39
C ARG A 140 1.44 15.81 -3.61
N ASP A 141 1.98 14.59 -3.69
CA ASP A 141 3.02 14.24 -4.65
C ASP A 141 2.50 14.14 -6.09
N MET A 142 1.19 13.87 -6.24
CA MET A 142 0.52 13.78 -7.54
C MET A 142 -0.42 14.95 -7.84
N SER A 143 -0.43 16.00 -7.02
CA SER A 143 -1.34 17.15 -7.17
C SER A 143 -2.83 16.74 -7.24
N ILE A 144 -3.21 15.64 -6.62
CA ILE A 144 -4.57 15.06 -6.72
C ILE A 144 -5.62 16.01 -6.13
N TRP A 145 -5.24 16.93 -5.23
CA TRP A 145 -6.16 17.95 -4.69
C TRP A 145 -6.84 18.81 -5.77
N GLU A 146 -6.28 18.89 -6.97
CA GLU A 146 -6.86 19.67 -8.08
C GLU A 146 -8.09 18.97 -8.69
N VAL A 147 -8.16 17.64 -8.58
CA VAL A 147 -9.17 16.81 -9.25
C VAL A 147 -10.06 16.03 -8.29
N VAL A 148 -9.77 16.05 -6.99
CA VAL A 148 -10.61 15.46 -5.94
C VAL A 148 -11.14 16.54 -5.00
N LYS A 149 -12.23 16.22 -4.32
CA LYS A 149 -12.90 17.13 -3.39
C LYS A 149 -12.94 16.61 -1.97
N TRP A 150 -13.07 15.31 -1.81
CA TRP A 150 -13.32 14.66 -0.53
C TRP A 150 -12.20 13.68 -0.20
N TYR A 151 -11.88 13.62 1.08
CA TYR A 151 -11.00 12.60 1.65
C TYR A 151 -11.75 11.88 2.76
N CYS A 152 -12.11 10.64 2.51
CA CYS A 152 -12.66 9.75 3.52
C CYS A 152 -11.49 9.03 4.21
N HIS A 153 -11.24 9.39 5.47
CA HIS A 153 -10.22 8.72 6.28
C HIS A 153 -10.77 7.40 6.83
N TRP A 154 -10.85 6.42 5.98
CA TRP A 154 -11.24 5.08 6.36
C TRP A 154 -10.02 4.16 6.24
N PRO A 155 -9.48 3.65 7.35
CA PRO A 155 -8.31 2.79 7.34
C PRO A 155 -8.67 1.39 6.82
N ILE A 156 -8.82 1.26 5.50
CA ILE A 156 -9.30 0.02 4.87
C ILE A 156 -8.21 -1.02 4.80
N ALA A 157 -7.01 -0.61 4.42
CA ALA A 157 -5.86 -1.52 4.35
C ALA A 157 -4.56 -0.77 4.65
N PRO A 158 -3.82 -1.19 5.65
CA PRO A 158 -2.41 -0.90 5.70
C PRO A 158 -1.72 -1.66 4.57
N TYR A 159 -0.72 -1.06 3.97
CA TYR A 159 0.11 -1.79 3.01
C TYR A 159 1.59 -1.69 3.39
N THR A 160 2.27 -2.80 3.20
CA THR A 160 3.70 -2.93 3.40
C THR A 160 4.39 -2.65 2.08
N GLU A 161 5.43 -1.85 2.10
CA GLU A 161 6.27 -1.61 0.93
C GLU A 161 7.55 -2.43 0.98
N VAL A 162 8.05 -2.75 -0.19
CA VAL A 162 9.33 -3.45 -0.34
C VAL A 162 10.22 -2.74 -1.35
N VAL A 163 11.52 -2.83 -1.12
CA VAL A 163 12.53 -2.48 -2.10
C VAL A 163 13.10 -3.76 -2.68
N VAL A 164 13.01 -3.88 -3.98
CA VAL A 164 13.51 -5.04 -4.74
C VAL A 164 14.50 -4.59 -5.80
N THR A 165 15.45 -5.44 -6.13
CA THR A 165 16.39 -5.22 -7.23
C THR A 165 16.36 -6.41 -8.17
N ASN A 166 16.64 -6.17 -9.44
CA ASN A 166 16.95 -7.25 -10.35
C ASN A 166 18.26 -7.93 -9.89
N PRO A 167 18.27 -9.26 -9.65
CA PRO A 167 19.47 -9.96 -9.18
C PRO A 167 20.68 -9.79 -10.10
N GLN A 168 20.46 -9.84 -11.42
CA GLN A 168 21.54 -9.69 -12.39
C GLN A 168 22.17 -8.29 -12.28
N SER A 169 21.36 -7.24 -12.37
CA SER A 169 21.85 -5.85 -12.28
C SER A 169 22.53 -5.55 -10.93
N TYR A 170 22.02 -6.12 -9.83
CA TYR A 170 22.67 -5.97 -8.54
C TYR A 170 24.02 -6.71 -8.49
N ASN A 171 24.11 -7.91 -9.08
CA ASN A 171 25.34 -8.69 -9.09
C ASN A 171 26.43 -8.07 -9.96
N GLU A 172 26.07 -7.29 -10.98
CA GLU A 172 26.99 -6.54 -11.84
C GLU A 172 27.62 -5.33 -11.12
N LEU A 173 27.09 -4.89 -9.99
CA LEU A 173 27.71 -3.83 -9.17
C LEU A 173 29.01 -4.34 -8.57
N SER A 174 30.01 -3.44 -8.46
CA SER A 174 31.22 -3.72 -7.69
C SER A 174 30.88 -3.92 -6.20
N ASP A 175 31.73 -4.61 -5.47
CA ASP A 175 31.52 -4.86 -4.04
C ASP A 175 31.42 -3.55 -3.24
N GLU A 176 32.16 -2.52 -3.64
CA GLU A 176 32.06 -1.18 -3.06
C GLU A 176 30.65 -0.59 -3.24
N TRP A 177 30.09 -0.66 -4.45
CA TRP A 177 28.74 -0.16 -4.70
C TRP A 177 27.65 -0.98 -3.98
N LYS A 178 27.81 -2.31 -3.87
CA LYS A 178 26.90 -3.14 -3.10
C LYS A 178 26.84 -2.70 -1.63
N VAL A 179 28.02 -2.45 -1.02
CA VAL A 179 28.11 -1.95 0.37
C VAL A 179 27.40 -0.59 0.52
N ILE A 180 27.60 0.32 -0.44
CA ILE A 180 26.93 1.64 -0.41
C ILE A 180 25.42 1.47 -0.49
N VAL A 181 24.91 0.73 -1.48
CA VAL A 181 23.48 0.51 -1.67
C VAL A 181 22.86 -0.10 -0.42
N ASP A 182 23.46 -1.13 0.15
CA ASP A 182 22.90 -1.82 1.33
C ASP A 182 22.90 -0.91 2.57
N ARG A 183 23.96 -0.12 2.75
CA ARG A 183 24.05 0.87 3.83
C ARG A 183 22.96 1.94 3.71
N GLU A 184 22.80 2.52 2.52
CA GLU A 184 21.82 3.60 2.30
C GLU A 184 20.40 3.08 2.44
N LEU A 185 20.08 1.90 1.92
CA LEU A 185 18.78 1.27 2.13
C LEU A 185 18.49 1.03 3.62
N SER A 186 19.48 0.56 4.38
CA SER A 186 19.34 0.39 5.82
C SER A 186 19.13 1.72 6.55
N THR A 187 19.75 2.78 6.09
CA THR A 187 19.62 4.13 6.66
C THR A 187 18.24 4.71 6.40
N ILE A 188 17.75 4.59 5.16
CA ILE A 188 16.40 5.02 4.76
C ILE A 188 15.35 4.25 5.57
N ALA A 189 15.51 2.93 5.69
CA ALA A 189 14.64 2.08 6.49
C ALA A 189 14.45 2.61 7.91
N LYS A 190 15.56 2.88 8.59
CA LYS A 190 15.56 3.41 9.96
C LYS A 190 14.98 4.84 10.07
N ALA A 191 15.06 5.63 9.01
CA ALA A 191 14.46 6.96 8.97
C ALA A 191 12.94 6.87 8.86
N ILE A 192 12.43 5.99 7.99
CA ILE A 192 10.98 5.75 7.80
C ILE A 192 10.31 5.22 9.09
N GLU A 193 11.02 4.40 9.88
CA GLU A 193 10.50 3.86 11.14
C GLU A 193 10.29 4.92 12.24
N LYS A 194 10.85 6.11 12.08
CA LYS A 194 10.81 7.17 13.11
C LYS A 194 9.71 8.21 12.88
N ASP A 195 9.18 8.27 11.68
CA ASP A 195 8.07 9.17 11.29
C ASP A 195 6.71 8.46 11.44
#